data_aded8e9518c4f13adc4cb2031549af4a
#
_entry.id   aded8e9518c4f13adc4cb2031549af4a
#
_cell.length_a   1.000
_cell.length_b   1.000
_cell.length_c   1.000
_cell.angle_alpha   90.00
_cell.angle_beta   90.00
_cell.angle_gamma   90.00
#
_symmetry.space_group_name_H-M   'P 1'
#
loop_
_entity.id
_entity.type
_entity.pdbx_description
1 polymer ?
#
loop_
_entity_poly.entity_id
_entity_poly.type
_entity_poly.pdbx_seq_one_letter_code
_entity_poly.pdbx_strand_id
1 'polypeptide(L)'
;MPTATDYLDAFNNSFSKNDKSYLDAVLADDCTIQFTGLNQTMNRQEVLDWSETDFCHGCNDYTIIRDAADCIAGTHMAWGNGDDGPWKSKVFFFATKSDNKITKWYVHARPVEV
;
A
#
# COMPACT_ATOMS: atom_id res chain seq x y z
N MET A 1 -0.32 -19.30 3.90
CA MET A 1 0.19 -18.04 4.48
C MET A 1 0.48 -17.06 3.35
N PRO A 2 -0.09 -15.85 3.36
CA PRO A 2 0.19 -14.87 2.31
C PRO A 2 1.66 -14.43 2.33
N THR A 3 2.21 -14.22 1.14
CA THR A 3 3.56 -13.68 0.96
C THR A 3 3.50 -12.15 0.90
N ALA A 4 4.68 -11.50 0.96
CA ALA A 4 4.76 -10.05 0.77
C ALA A 4 4.13 -9.64 -0.56
N THR A 5 4.37 -10.40 -1.62
CA THR A 5 3.76 -10.16 -2.94
C THR A 5 2.24 -10.21 -2.88
N ASP A 6 1.66 -11.13 -2.11
CA ASP A 6 0.20 -11.23 -1.98
C ASP A 6 -0.40 -9.95 -1.38
N TYR A 7 0.25 -9.36 -0.38
CA TYR A 7 -0.22 -8.10 0.21
C TYR A 7 -0.09 -6.93 -0.77
N LEU A 8 1.01 -6.87 -1.52
CA LEU A 8 1.18 -5.84 -2.55
C LEU A 8 0.16 -6.01 -3.69
N ASP A 9 -0.13 -7.25 -4.07
CA ASP A 9 -1.16 -7.54 -5.06
C ASP A 9 -2.55 -7.11 -4.58
N ALA A 10 -2.84 -7.25 -3.29
CA ALA A 10 -4.09 -6.76 -2.73
C ALA A 10 -4.20 -5.23 -2.87
N PHE A 11 -3.13 -4.49 -2.58
CA PHE A 11 -3.06 -3.05 -2.84
C PHE A 11 -3.29 -2.75 -4.32
N ASN A 12 -2.50 -3.39 -5.18
CA ASN A 12 -2.60 -3.17 -6.62
C ASN A 12 -4.03 -3.43 -7.13
N ASN A 13 -4.63 -4.53 -6.74
CA ASN A 13 -5.97 -4.89 -7.19
C ASN A 13 -7.03 -3.89 -6.70
N SER A 14 -6.96 -3.49 -5.43
CA SER A 14 -7.92 -2.53 -4.89
C SER A 14 -7.84 -1.18 -5.60
N PHE A 15 -6.63 -0.66 -5.81
CA PHE A 15 -6.46 0.64 -6.45
C PHE A 15 -6.71 0.57 -7.95
N SER A 16 -6.24 -0.46 -8.65
CA SER A 16 -6.41 -0.55 -10.12
C SER A 16 -7.86 -0.82 -10.51
N LYS A 17 -8.60 -1.55 -9.69
CA LYS A 17 -10.00 -1.92 -9.96
C LYS A 17 -10.99 -1.02 -9.23
N ASN A 18 -10.50 -0.09 -8.44
CA ASN A 18 -11.34 0.83 -7.65
C ASN A 18 -12.30 0.05 -6.74
N ASP A 19 -11.78 -1.01 -6.10
CA ASP A 19 -12.55 -1.98 -5.32
C ASP A 19 -11.81 -2.29 -4.02
N LYS A 20 -12.34 -1.83 -2.90
CA LYS A 20 -11.72 -1.97 -1.59
C LYS A 20 -11.69 -3.42 -1.06
N SER A 21 -12.41 -4.35 -1.67
CA SER A 21 -12.57 -5.70 -1.11
C SER A 21 -11.24 -6.46 -0.98
N TYR A 22 -10.29 -6.22 -1.87
CA TYR A 22 -8.98 -6.87 -1.79
C TYR A 22 -8.19 -6.42 -0.56
N LEU A 23 -8.14 -5.12 -0.29
CA LEU A 23 -7.49 -4.58 0.90
C LEU A 23 -8.25 -4.95 2.18
N ASP A 24 -9.58 -4.92 2.13
CA ASP A 24 -10.42 -5.28 3.27
C ASP A 24 -10.06 -6.67 3.80
N ALA A 25 -9.71 -7.59 2.91
CA ALA A 25 -9.39 -8.97 3.25
C ALA A 25 -8.04 -9.12 3.96
N VAL A 26 -7.12 -8.16 3.81
CA VAL A 26 -5.73 -8.30 4.31
C VAL A 26 -5.36 -7.32 5.42
N LEU A 27 -6.21 -6.35 5.72
CA LEU A 27 -5.94 -5.35 6.78
C LEU A 27 -6.61 -5.77 8.09
N ALA A 28 -5.87 -5.68 9.19
CA ALA A 28 -6.42 -5.91 10.52
C ALA A 28 -7.40 -4.79 10.89
N ASP A 29 -8.31 -5.07 11.83
CA ASP A 29 -9.36 -4.13 12.21
C ASP A 29 -8.80 -2.79 12.72
N ASP A 30 -7.66 -2.83 13.40
CA ASP A 30 -6.99 -1.66 13.99
C ASP A 30 -5.80 -1.18 13.15
N CYS A 31 -5.74 -1.59 11.89
CA CYS A 31 -4.63 -1.26 10.99
C CYS A 31 -4.47 0.24 10.83
N THR A 32 -3.21 0.69 10.79
CA THR A 32 -2.87 2.07 10.41
C THR A 32 -1.86 2.05 9.27
N ILE A 33 -1.93 3.07 8.41
CA ILE A 33 -0.93 3.31 7.36
C ILE A 33 -0.33 4.69 7.62
N GLN A 34 0.99 4.73 7.75
CA GLN A 34 1.72 5.96 8.02
C GLN A 34 2.56 6.34 6.81
N PHE A 35 2.34 7.55 6.31
CA PHE A 35 3.12 8.14 5.21
C PHE A 35 4.25 8.96 5.85
N THR A 36 5.41 8.33 6.00
CA THR A 36 6.51 8.90 6.81
C THR A 36 7.05 10.22 6.26
N GLY A 37 7.06 10.38 4.94
CA GLY A 37 7.53 11.60 4.31
C GLY A 37 6.56 12.77 4.40
N LEU A 38 5.29 12.52 4.73
CA LEU A 38 4.23 13.53 4.79
C LEU A 38 3.75 13.78 6.22
N ASN A 39 4.26 13.03 7.18
CA ASN A 39 3.79 13.07 8.57
C ASN A 39 2.27 12.87 8.68
N GLN A 40 1.74 11.96 7.88
CA GLN A 40 0.30 11.69 7.79
C GLN A 40 0.05 10.22 8.13
N THR A 41 -1.02 9.97 8.90
CA THR A 41 -1.45 8.61 9.25
C THR A 41 -2.90 8.44 8.86
N MET A 42 -3.21 7.30 8.21
CA MET A 42 -4.58 6.91 7.89
C MET A 42 -4.98 5.71 8.73
N ASN A 43 -6.24 5.68 9.18
CA ASN A 43 -6.82 4.48 9.77
C ASN A 43 -7.30 3.54 8.65
N ARG A 44 -7.80 2.36 9.05
CA ARG A 44 -8.25 1.35 8.12
C ARG A 44 -9.34 1.87 7.17
N GLN A 45 -10.36 2.52 7.72
CA GLN A 45 -11.47 3.02 6.90
C GLN A 45 -11.01 4.08 5.90
N GLU A 46 -10.11 4.98 6.31
CA GLU A 46 -9.56 6.00 5.42
C GLU A 46 -8.80 5.38 4.25
N VAL A 47 -8.04 4.32 4.50
CA VAL A 47 -7.30 3.61 3.44
C VAL A 47 -8.27 2.93 2.48
N LEU A 48 -9.30 2.27 3.00
CA LEU A 48 -10.30 1.62 2.16
C LEU A 48 -11.03 2.63 1.28
N ASP A 49 -11.41 3.76 1.84
CA ASP A 49 -12.07 4.83 1.08
C ASP A 49 -11.12 5.40 0.02
N TRP A 50 -9.85 5.59 0.37
CA TRP A 50 -8.84 6.09 -0.54
C TRP A 50 -8.65 5.17 -1.75
N SER A 51 -8.72 3.85 -1.55
CA SER A 51 -8.53 2.87 -2.63
C SER A 51 -9.58 3.00 -3.72
N GLU A 52 -10.71 3.64 -3.43
CA GLU A 52 -11.82 3.82 -4.38
C GLU A 52 -11.94 5.25 -4.91
N THR A 53 -10.88 6.06 -4.78
CA THR A 53 -10.90 7.46 -5.25
C THR A 53 -10.34 7.66 -6.65
N ASP A 54 -9.81 6.62 -7.28
CA ASP A 54 -9.15 6.69 -8.59
C ASP A 54 -7.86 7.55 -8.59
N PHE A 55 -7.33 7.88 -7.42
CA PHE A 55 -6.08 8.66 -7.28
C PHE A 55 -4.85 7.84 -7.64
N CYS A 56 -4.76 6.61 -7.13
CA CYS A 56 -3.66 5.68 -7.42
C CYS A 56 -4.19 4.58 -8.33
N HIS A 57 -3.53 4.35 -9.46
CA HIS A 57 -3.98 3.38 -10.46
C HIS A 57 -3.36 2.00 -10.29
N GLY A 58 -2.34 1.87 -9.44
CA GLY A 58 -1.74 0.58 -9.18
C GLY A 58 -0.30 0.69 -8.72
N CYS A 59 0.30 -0.48 -8.52
CA CYS A 59 1.71 -0.60 -8.20
C CYS A 59 2.29 -1.83 -8.89
N ASN A 60 3.60 -1.79 -9.14
CA ASN A 60 4.33 -2.89 -9.75
C ASN A 60 5.81 -2.82 -9.38
N ASP A 61 6.62 -3.65 -10.03
CA ASP A 61 8.08 -3.61 -9.91
C ASP A 61 8.52 -3.87 -8.47
N TYR A 62 7.98 -4.93 -7.87
CA TYR A 62 8.23 -5.29 -6.49
C TYR A 62 9.65 -5.80 -6.30
N THR A 63 10.34 -5.28 -5.28
CA THR A 63 11.58 -5.87 -4.76
C THR A 63 11.34 -6.20 -3.29
N ILE A 64 11.28 -7.48 -2.96
CA ILE A 64 11.00 -7.92 -1.59
C ILE A 64 12.31 -8.05 -0.85
N ILE A 65 12.46 -7.30 0.23
CA ILE A 65 13.67 -7.30 1.07
C ILE A 65 13.48 -8.23 2.26
N ARG A 66 12.28 -8.28 2.82
CA ARG A 66 11.95 -9.16 3.94
C ARG A 66 10.53 -9.68 3.78
N ASP A 67 10.39 -10.98 4.01
CA ASP A 67 9.09 -11.67 3.95
C ASP A 67 9.03 -12.69 5.09
N ALA A 68 8.63 -12.23 6.27
CA ALA A 68 8.59 -13.03 7.48
C ALA A 68 7.16 -13.14 8.01
N ALA A 69 6.96 -13.98 9.01
CA ALA A 69 5.63 -14.21 9.58
C ALA A 69 5.08 -12.95 10.26
N ASP A 70 5.94 -12.10 10.81
CA ASP A 70 5.56 -10.92 11.60
C ASP A 70 5.79 -9.59 10.88
N CYS A 71 6.50 -9.59 9.76
CA CYS A 71 6.75 -8.34 9.02
C CYS A 71 7.15 -8.61 7.58
N ILE A 72 6.92 -7.59 6.74
CA ILE A 72 7.36 -7.55 5.35
C ILE A 72 7.99 -6.20 5.06
N ALA A 73 8.93 -6.17 4.13
CA ALA A 73 9.56 -4.92 3.69
C ALA A 73 10.03 -5.04 2.25
N GLY A 74 10.09 -3.91 1.56
CA GLY A 74 10.57 -3.89 0.20
C GLY A 74 10.32 -2.57 -0.48
N THR A 75 10.44 -2.58 -1.81
CA THR A 75 10.17 -1.42 -2.65
C THR A 75 9.23 -1.80 -3.78
N HIS A 76 8.55 -0.80 -4.33
CA HIS A 76 7.75 -0.94 -5.54
C HIS A 76 7.57 0.41 -6.20
N MET A 77 7.03 0.40 -7.41
CA MET A 77 6.58 1.62 -8.08
C MET A 77 5.07 1.76 -7.88
N ALA A 78 4.60 2.99 -7.83
CA ALA A 78 3.17 3.31 -7.84
C ALA A 78 2.94 4.48 -8.79
N TRP A 79 1.75 4.55 -9.37
CA TRP A 79 1.39 5.62 -10.28
C TRP A 79 -0.10 5.89 -10.21
N GLY A 80 -0.46 7.08 -10.67
CA GLY A 80 -1.86 7.48 -10.69
C GLY A 80 -2.03 8.85 -11.30
N ASN A 81 -3.16 9.47 -10.97
CA ASN A 81 -3.54 10.78 -11.47
C ASN A 81 -4.06 11.62 -10.30
N GLY A 82 -3.48 12.78 -10.10
CA GLY A 82 -3.90 13.72 -9.05
C GLY A 82 -4.37 15.03 -9.64
N ASP A 83 -4.57 16.02 -8.79
CA ASP A 83 -5.04 17.36 -9.18
C ASP A 83 -4.08 18.03 -10.17
N ASP A 84 -2.78 17.78 -10.03
CA ASP A 84 -1.73 18.34 -10.89
C ASP A 84 -1.41 17.46 -12.10
N GLY A 85 -2.20 16.41 -12.34
CA GLY A 85 -2.00 15.49 -13.47
C GLY A 85 -1.36 14.17 -13.05
N PRO A 86 -0.78 13.42 -14.02
CA PRO A 86 -0.19 12.12 -13.74
C PRO A 86 0.98 12.21 -12.75
N TRP A 87 1.09 11.20 -11.87
CA TRP A 87 2.20 11.10 -10.94
C TRP A 87 2.75 9.68 -10.94
N LYS A 88 4.01 9.55 -10.52
CA LYS A 88 4.70 8.28 -10.36
C LYS A 88 5.66 8.39 -9.18
N SER A 89 5.74 7.36 -8.38
CA SER A 89 6.61 7.34 -7.19
C SER A 89 7.33 6.02 -7.04
N LYS A 90 8.54 6.08 -6.54
CA LYS A 90 9.25 4.93 -5.97
C LYS A 90 8.89 4.85 -4.50
N VAL A 91 8.41 3.70 -4.07
CA VAL A 91 7.91 3.52 -2.71
C VAL A 91 8.77 2.52 -1.96
N PHE A 92 9.15 2.87 -0.74
CA PHE A 92 9.72 1.95 0.24
C PHE A 92 8.66 1.67 1.30
N PHE A 93 8.46 0.41 1.64
CA PHE A 93 7.48 0.04 2.64
C PHE A 93 8.06 -0.90 3.69
N PHE A 94 7.50 -0.82 4.89
CA PHE A 94 7.69 -1.77 5.96
C PHE A 94 6.33 -1.98 6.64
N ALA A 95 5.93 -3.23 6.85
CA ALA A 95 4.65 -3.53 7.46
C ALA A 95 4.78 -4.64 8.50
N THR A 96 4.02 -4.52 9.59
CA THR A 96 3.90 -5.58 10.59
C THR A 96 2.61 -6.35 10.37
N LYS A 97 2.63 -7.63 10.77
CA LYS A 97 1.51 -8.54 10.60
C LYS A 97 1.18 -9.26 11.89
N SER A 98 -0.08 -9.62 12.06
CA SER A 98 -0.55 -10.54 13.08
C SER A 98 -1.73 -11.31 12.52
N ASP A 99 -1.74 -12.63 12.70
CA ASP A 99 -2.79 -13.51 12.16
C ASP A 99 -2.99 -13.33 10.65
N ASN A 100 -1.90 -13.19 9.92
CA ASN A 100 -1.87 -13.01 8.46
C ASN A 100 -2.53 -11.70 7.99
N LYS A 101 -2.74 -10.72 8.88
CA LYS A 101 -3.29 -9.42 8.52
C LYS A 101 -2.31 -8.32 8.87
N ILE A 102 -2.31 -7.27 8.05
CA ILE A 102 -1.46 -6.10 8.26
C ILE A 102 -1.98 -5.31 9.46
N THR A 103 -1.10 -5.05 10.43
CA THR A 103 -1.42 -4.24 11.60
C THR A 103 -0.91 -2.81 11.48
N LYS A 104 0.28 -2.63 10.89
CA LYS A 104 0.84 -1.30 10.62
C LYS A 104 1.56 -1.35 9.28
N TRP A 105 1.40 -0.31 8.49
CA TRP A 105 2.06 -0.17 7.20
C TRP A 105 2.73 1.19 7.13
N TYR A 106 4.04 1.20 6.98
CA TYR A 106 4.83 2.41 6.83
C TYR A 106 5.20 2.57 5.37
N VAL A 107 4.93 3.74 4.82
CA VAL A 107 5.16 4.06 3.41
C VAL A 107 6.03 5.30 3.33
N HIS A 108 7.11 5.21 2.56
CA HIS A 108 7.91 6.36 2.20
C HIS A 108 7.98 6.43 0.68
N ALA A 109 7.39 7.45 0.09
CA ALA A 109 7.30 7.61 -1.35
C ALA A 109 8.16 8.76 -1.82
N ARG A 110 8.87 8.54 -2.92
CA ARG A 110 9.65 9.58 -3.57
C ARG A 110 9.14 9.76 -4.99
N PRO A 111 8.71 10.98 -5.36
CA PRO A 111 8.28 11.25 -6.74
C PRO A 111 9.40 11.00 -7.74
N VAL A 112 9.05 10.43 -8.88
CA VAL A 112 9.95 10.24 -10.01
C VAL A 112 9.30 10.81 -11.26
N GLU A 113 10.07 10.97 -12.33
CA GLU A 113 9.53 11.46 -13.60
C GLU A 113 8.54 10.46 -14.20
N VAL A 114 7.46 11.00 -14.75
CA VAL A 114 6.44 10.22 -15.43
C VAL A 114 6.73 10.07 -16.92
#